data_c46a59a2c090792756bcf43bead5325e
#
_entry.id   c46a59a2c090792756bcf43bead5325e
#
_cell.length_a   1.000
_cell.length_b   1.000
_cell.length_c   1.000
_cell.angle_alpha   90.00
_cell.angle_beta   90.00
_cell.angle_gamma   90.00
#
_symmetry.space_group_name_H-M   'P 1'
#
loop_
_entity.id
_entity.type
_entity.pdbx_description
1 polymer ?
#
loop_
_entity_poly.entity_id
_entity_poly.type
_entity_poly.pdbx_seq_one_letter_code
_entity_poly.pdbx_strand_id
1 'polypeptide(L)'
;MSRRLALVLLSAGALAGCGDGRTPVVVYSPHGDEMLRAYEESFEAEHPEIDIQWLDMGSQDVLDRVRTERGNPQAALWWGSPQSLFAQAAAEGLLDPYTPSWAGAVPPEARDGQARWYGTFLTPEVIAYNTEVLDAADVPSDWDALLGERWRGALVIRSPLASGTMRAIFGALILRQPSVDEGYRWLARLDLNTASYAADPTQLYVRLARGQSPLTLWNMPDIYLQRLEHEYPFGYRLPESGTPVIVDGIALVRGAPGAEEAKLFYEFVTSRDALVDQAHRFHRIPAREDIPAEELPEWMTSVDLRALSLDWDRLAREGPAWMQHWDERIRGRGAAYLAETGGS
;
A
#
# COMPACT_ATOMS: atom_id res chain seq x y z
N MET A 1 -67.27 -32.18 31.41
CA MET A 1 -66.55 -31.09 30.69
C MET A 1 -65.05 -31.32 30.94
N SER A 2 -64.38 -31.99 30.01
CA SER A 2 -62.96 -32.42 30.12
C SER A 2 -62.12 -31.53 29.26
N ARG A 3 -61.22 -30.69 29.85
CA ARG A 3 -60.23 -29.89 29.14
C ARG A 3 -58.98 -30.75 28.86
N ARG A 4 -58.73 -31.04 27.60
CA ARG A 4 -57.45 -31.63 27.12
C ARG A 4 -56.42 -30.55 26.98
N LEU A 5 -55.33 -30.62 27.76
CA LEU A 5 -54.15 -29.83 27.61
C LEU A 5 -53.30 -30.41 26.47
N ALA A 6 -53.10 -29.65 25.41
CA ALA A 6 -52.15 -30.00 24.34
C ALA A 6 -50.78 -29.48 24.71
N LEU A 7 -49.83 -30.39 24.87
CA LEU A 7 -48.41 -30.10 25.09
C LEU A 7 -47.76 -29.85 23.73
N VAL A 8 -47.38 -28.61 23.46
CA VAL A 8 -46.59 -28.26 22.29
C VAL A 8 -45.10 -28.42 22.63
N LEU A 9 -44.51 -29.48 22.12
CA LEU A 9 -43.04 -29.65 22.13
C LEU A 9 -42.41 -28.68 21.10
N LEU A 10 -41.77 -27.62 21.57
CA LEU A 10 -40.86 -26.85 20.77
C LEU A 10 -39.56 -27.65 20.59
N SER A 11 -39.37 -28.22 19.41
CA SER A 11 -38.07 -28.73 18.96
C SER A 11 -37.16 -27.53 18.63
N ALA A 12 -36.21 -27.23 19.51
CA ALA A 12 -35.09 -26.34 19.21
C ALA A 12 -34.22 -27.05 18.17
N GLY A 13 -34.45 -26.72 16.91
CA GLY A 13 -33.52 -27.07 15.82
C GLY A 13 -32.20 -26.31 16.04
N ALA A 14 -31.15 -27.03 16.40
CA ALA A 14 -29.80 -26.53 16.31
C ALA A 14 -29.54 -26.21 14.83
N LEU A 15 -29.46 -24.95 14.50
CA LEU A 15 -28.83 -24.49 13.26
C LEU A 15 -27.34 -24.84 13.38
N ALA A 16 -26.96 -26.04 12.96
CA ALA A 16 -25.58 -26.36 12.64
C ALA A 16 -25.24 -25.46 11.46
N GLY A 17 -24.43 -24.42 11.69
CA GLY A 17 -23.82 -23.65 10.64
C GLY A 17 -23.04 -24.61 9.77
N CYS A 18 -23.32 -24.63 8.46
CA CYS A 18 -22.51 -25.30 7.46
C CYS A 18 -21.21 -24.52 7.27
N GLY A 19 -20.30 -24.58 8.22
CA GLY A 19 -18.89 -24.34 7.99
C GLY A 19 -18.27 -25.66 7.53
N ASP A 20 -17.33 -25.63 6.63
CA ASP A 20 -16.54 -26.78 6.16
C ASP A 20 -15.66 -27.40 7.27
N GLY A 21 -15.67 -26.83 8.47
CA GLY A 21 -14.90 -27.26 9.65
C GLY A 21 -13.50 -26.66 9.73
N ARG A 22 -13.12 -25.82 8.76
CA ARG A 22 -11.82 -25.12 8.77
C ARG A 22 -11.83 -23.92 9.71
N THR A 23 -10.65 -23.56 10.22
CA THR A 23 -10.47 -22.34 11.03
C THR A 23 -10.28 -21.11 10.11
N PRO A 24 -11.20 -20.12 10.12
CA PRO A 24 -11.05 -18.95 9.26
C PRO A 24 -9.97 -18.00 9.78
N VAL A 25 -9.12 -17.51 8.87
CA VAL A 25 -8.15 -16.45 9.09
C VAL A 25 -8.43 -15.32 8.10
N VAL A 26 -8.93 -14.20 8.62
CA VAL A 26 -9.23 -13.03 7.78
C VAL A 26 -7.98 -12.16 7.62
N VAL A 27 -7.65 -11.83 6.38
CA VAL A 27 -6.49 -11.02 5.98
C VAL A 27 -6.97 -9.75 5.27
N TYR A 28 -6.55 -8.58 5.74
CA TYR A 28 -6.75 -7.31 5.02
C TYR A 28 -5.48 -6.91 4.29
N SER A 29 -5.60 -6.58 3.00
CA SER A 29 -4.43 -6.33 2.16
C SER A 29 -4.73 -5.41 0.98
N PRO A 30 -3.77 -4.58 0.52
CA PRO A 30 -3.85 -3.83 -0.73
C PRO A 30 -3.05 -4.47 -1.87
N HIS A 31 -2.64 -5.73 -1.76
CA HIS A 31 -1.72 -6.37 -2.72
C HIS A 31 -2.37 -6.86 -4.01
N GLY A 32 -3.71 -6.80 -4.11
CA GLY A 32 -4.46 -7.28 -5.26
C GLY A 32 -4.80 -8.77 -5.18
N ASP A 33 -5.89 -9.14 -5.83
CA ASP A 33 -6.51 -10.46 -5.74
C ASP A 33 -5.63 -11.58 -6.30
N GLU A 34 -4.81 -11.31 -7.31
CA GLU A 34 -3.93 -12.31 -7.93
C GLU A 34 -2.89 -12.85 -6.94
N MET A 35 -2.18 -11.94 -6.25
CA MET A 35 -1.19 -12.33 -5.25
C MET A 35 -1.85 -12.98 -4.03
N LEU A 36 -2.95 -12.41 -3.54
CA LEU A 36 -3.66 -12.93 -2.37
C LEU A 36 -4.18 -14.34 -2.61
N ARG A 37 -4.80 -14.58 -3.77
CA ARG A 37 -5.29 -15.89 -4.17
C ARG A 37 -4.16 -16.93 -4.32
N ALA A 38 -3.04 -16.55 -4.92
CA ALA A 38 -1.91 -17.45 -5.10
C ALA A 38 -1.36 -17.96 -3.76
N TYR A 39 -1.29 -17.06 -2.75
CA TYR A 39 -0.80 -17.42 -1.42
C TYR A 39 -1.86 -18.11 -0.55
N GLU A 40 -3.14 -17.81 -0.70
CA GLU A 40 -4.26 -18.57 -0.15
C GLU A 40 -4.19 -20.03 -0.62
N GLU A 41 -4.21 -20.27 -1.94
CA GLU A 41 -4.19 -21.61 -2.53
C GLU A 41 -2.94 -22.42 -2.10
N SER A 42 -1.77 -21.78 -2.10
CA SER A 42 -0.53 -22.46 -1.71
C SER A 42 -0.49 -22.80 -0.23
N PHE A 43 -0.95 -21.89 0.64
CA PHE A 43 -0.98 -22.11 2.08
C PHE A 43 -2.00 -23.18 2.47
N GLU A 44 -3.22 -23.12 1.91
CA GLU A 44 -4.28 -24.09 2.21
C GLU A 44 -3.96 -25.51 1.71
N ALA A 45 -3.11 -25.63 0.69
CA ALA A 45 -2.61 -26.94 0.26
C ALA A 45 -1.72 -27.60 1.33
N GLU A 46 -0.99 -26.81 2.13
CA GLU A 46 -0.14 -27.27 3.24
C GLU A 46 -0.91 -27.34 4.57
N HIS A 47 -1.94 -26.50 4.73
CA HIS A 47 -2.76 -26.33 5.94
C HIS A 47 -4.26 -26.46 5.63
N PRO A 48 -4.74 -27.66 5.25
CA PRO A 48 -6.13 -27.84 4.81
C PRO A 48 -7.17 -27.61 5.91
N GLU A 49 -6.77 -27.52 7.17
CA GLU A 49 -7.61 -27.18 8.32
C GLU A 49 -7.84 -25.67 8.50
N ILE A 50 -7.12 -24.81 7.74
CA ILE A 50 -7.23 -23.34 7.82
C ILE A 50 -7.89 -22.82 6.55
N ASP A 51 -8.73 -21.79 6.69
CA ASP A 51 -9.46 -21.10 5.62
C ASP A 51 -9.01 -19.64 5.56
N ILE A 52 -8.20 -19.30 4.57
CA ILE A 52 -7.73 -17.93 4.39
C ILE A 52 -8.80 -17.12 3.66
N GLN A 53 -9.31 -16.10 4.32
CA GLN A 53 -10.31 -15.19 3.79
C GLN A 53 -9.72 -13.79 3.67
N TRP A 54 -9.39 -13.35 2.46
CA TRP A 54 -8.80 -12.03 2.27
C TRP A 54 -9.80 -11.02 1.74
N LEU A 55 -9.53 -9.75 2.07
CA LEU A 55 -10.23 -8.60 1.51
C LEU A 55 -9.18 -7.65 0.94
N ASP A 56 -9.23 -7.48 -0.39
CA ASP A 56 -8.43 -6.49 -1.10
C ASP A 56 -9.07 -5.10 -1.00
N MET A 57 -8.34 -4.13 -0.49
CA MET A 57 -8.79 -2.75 -0.35
C MET A 57 -7.60 -1.78 -0.27
N GLY A 58 -7.84 -0.50 -0.53
CA GLY A 58 -6.79 0.52 -0.42
C GLY A 58 -6.15 0.58 0.97
N SER A 59 -4.85 0.85 1.03
CA SER A 59 -4.09 0.84 2.30
C SER A 59 -4.69 1.73 3.39
N GLN A 60 -5.28 2.88 3.02
CA GLN A 60 -5.95 3.75 3.98
C GLN A 60 -7.27 3.12 4.48
N ASP A 61 -8.00 2.46 3.57
CA ASP A 61 -9.26 1.80 3.92
C ASP A 61 -9.01 0.65 4.92
N VAL A 62 -7.87 -0.07 4.78
CA VAL A 62 -7.46 -1.09 5.76
C VAL A 62 -7.29 -0.46 7.15
N LEU A 63 -6.52 0.63 7.27
CA LEU A 63 -6.32 1.29 8.56
C LEU A 63 -7.65 1.77 9.18
N ASP A 64 -8.51 2.40 8.37
CA ASP A 64 -9.78 2.94 8.86
C ASP A 64 -10.74 1.81 9.26
N ARG A 65 -10.68 0.67 8.58
CA ARG A 65 -11.46 -0.52 8.92
C ARG A 65 -10.97 -1.16 10.22
N VAL A 66 -9.67 -1.37 10.38
CA VAL A 66 -9.08 -1.89 11.63
C VAL A 66 -9.42 -0.98 12.82
N ARG A 67 -9.39 0.35 12.64
CA ARG A 67 -9.84 1.31 13.67
C ARG A 67 -11.30 1.15 14.04
N THR A 68 -12.16 1.02 13.04
CA THR A 68 -13.61 0.91 13.25
C THR A 68 -13.96 -0.39 13.95
N GLU A 69 -13.27 -1.47 13.61
CA GLU A 69 -13.48 -2.81 14.13
C GLU A 69 -12.74 -3.08 15.46
N ARG A 70 -11.99 -2.11 16.03
CA ARG A 70 -11.16 -2.31 17.23
C ARG A 70 -11.87 -2.94 18.44
N GLY A 71 -13.20 -2.78 18.55
CA GLY A 71 -14.02 -3.36 19.60
C GLY A 71 -14.47 -4.80 19.31
N ASN A 72 -14.38 -5.24 18.07
CA ASN A 72 -14.69 -6.57 17.57
C ASN A 72 -13.89 -6.81 16.27
N PRO A 73 -12.57 -7.03 16.36
CA PRO A 73 -11.70 -7.19 15.19
C PRO A 73 -12.15 -8.37 14.32
N GLN A 74 -12.18 -8.15 13.02
CA GLN A 74 -12.54 -9.19 12.05
C GLN A 74 -11.30 -9.78 11.38
N ALA A 75 -10.33 -8.94 11.02
CA ALA A 75 -9.07 -9.40 10.45
C ALA A 75 -8.08 -9.79 11.53
N ALA A 76 -7.44 -10.95 11.36
CA ALA A 76 -6.35 -11.41 12.19
C ALA A 76 -4.98 -10.89 11.68
N LEU A 77 -4.87 -10.67 10.37
CA LEU A 77 -3.65 -10.24 9.72
C LEU A 77 -3.90 -9.01 8.84
N TRP A 78 -2.97 -8.07 8.89
CA TRP A 78 -2.85 -6.97 7.95
C TRP A 78 -1.55 -7.14 7.18
N TRP A 79 -1.63 -7.42 5.87
CA TRP A 79 -0.48 -7.67 5.00
C TRP A 79 -0.41 -6.67 3.85
N GLY A 80 0.63 -5.86 3.83
CA GLY A 80 0.81 -4.76 2.89
C GLY A 80 0.31 -3.43 3.44
N SER A 81 0.83 -2.38 2.98
CA SER A 81 0.63 -0.96 3.25
C SER A 81 1.93 -0.29 3.71
N PRO A 82 2.08 1.02 3.48
CA PRO A 82 3.25 1.77 3.92
C PRO A 82 3.47 1.75 5.43
N GLN A 83 4.75 1.69 5.83
CA GLN A 83 5.18 1.74 7.24
C GLN A 83 4.56 2.88 8.04
N SER A 84 4.25 4.02 7.42
CA SER A 84 3.62 5.14 8.10
C SER A 84 2.20 4.82 8.61
N LEU A 85 1.45 3.95 7.94
CA LEU A 85 0.14 3.49 8.39
C LEU A 85 0.27 2.46 9.52
N PHE A 86 1.25 1.57 9.43
CA PHE A 86 1.57 0.65 10.54
C PHE A 86 2.04 1.40 11.78
N ALA A 87 2.85 2.45 11.63
CA ALA A 87 3.27 3.30 12.74
C ALA A 87 2.06 4.00 13.40
N GLN A 88 1.09 4.49 12.61
CA GLN A 88 -0.17 5.03 13.14
C GLN A 88 -0.97 3.96 13.90
N ALA A 89 -1.20 2.80 13.30
CA ALA A 89 -1.93 1.69 13.92
C ALA A 89 -1.26 1.23 15.22
N ALA A 90 0.06 1.15 15.24
CA ALA A 90 0.85 0.81 16.42
C ALA A 90 0.69 1.86 17.53
N ALA A 91 0.76 3.16 17.20
CA ALA A 91 0.57 4.23 18.16
C ALA A 91 -0.86 4.24 18.75
N GLU A 92 -1.86 3.84 17.98
CA GLU A 92 -3.26 3.71 18.40
C GLU A 92 -3.55 2.41 19.16
N GLY A 93 -2.56 1.52 19.27
CA GLY A 93 -2.70 0.25 19.98
C GLY A 93 -3.56 -0.78 19.24
N LEU A 94 -3.57 -0.75 17.91
CA LEU A 94 -4.39 -1.64 17.06
C LEU A 94 -3.66 -2.94 16.67
N LEU A 95 -2.36 -3.04 16.95
CA LEU A 95 -1.52 -4.17 16.56
C LEU A 95 -1.00 -4.91 17.76
N ASP A 96 -0.89 -6.23 17.66
CA ASP A 96 -0.25 -7.09 18.66
C ASP A 96 1.23 -7.32 18.31
N PRO A 97 2.11 -7.38 19.32
CA PRO A 97 3.51 -7.68 19.08
C PRO A 97 3.66 -9.15 18.68
N TYR A 98 4.47 -9.38 17.66
CA TYR A 98 4.92 -10.71 17.23
C TYR A 98 6.33 -10.63 16.68
N THR A 99 7.21 -11.51 17.11
CA THR A 99 8.58 -11.59 16.59
C THR A 99 8.69 -12.79 15.65
N PRO A 100 8.69 -12.57 14.32
CA PRO A 100 8.80 -13.67 13.38
C PRO A 100 10.19 -14.32 13.43
N SER A 101 10.30 -15.55 12.94
CA SER A 101 11.54 -16.33 12.93
C SER A 101 12.72 -15.61 12.24
N TRP A 102 12.39 -14.75 11.28
CA TRP A 102 13.32 -13.99 10.44
C TRP A 102 13.52 -12.52 10.87
N ALA A 103 13.02 -12.11 12.04
CA ALA A 103 13.05 -10.71 12.50
C ALA A 103 14.44 -10.04 12.43
N GLY A 104 15.52 -10.83 12.55
CA GLY A 104 16.89 -10.34 12.41
C GLY A 104 17.34 -10.02 10.99
N ALA A 105 16.59 -10.48 9.98
CA ALA A 105 16.92 -10.30 8.58
C ALA A 105 16.39 -8.99 7.98
N VAL A 106 15.64 -8.19 8.75
CA VAL A 106 15.07 -6.90 8.32
C VAL A 106 15.78 -5.77 9.07
N PRO A 107 16.25 -4.72 8.39
CA PRO A 107 16.94 -3.61 9.02
C PRO A 107 16.03 -2.86 10.02
N PRO A 108 16.62 -2.18 11.04
CA PRO A 108 15.86 -1.50 12.09
C PRO A 108 14.82 -0.49 11.58
N GLU A 109 15.11 0.21 10.50
CA GLU A 109 14.22 1.19 9.86
C GLU A 109 13.01 0.57 9.15
N ALA A 110 13.07 -0.73 8.87
CA ALA A 110 11.99 -1.49 8.25
C ALA A 110 11.19 -2.34 9.26
N ARG A 111 11.20 -1.97 10.54
CA ARG A 111 10.41 -2.66 11.58
C ARG A 111 10.09 -1.77 12.76
N ASP A 112 9.06 -2.14 13.51
CA ASP A 112 8.72 -1.48 14.78
C ASP A 112 9.62 -1.93 15.91
N GLY A 113 10.11 -0.99 16.73
CA GLY A 113 10.97 -1.29 17.89
C GLY A 113 10.30 -2.10 19.01
N GLN A 114 8.97 -2.23 18.98
CA GLN A 114 8.18 -3.08 19.90
C GLN A 114 7.60 -4.32 19.20
N ALA A 115 8.15 -4.68 18.03
CA ALA A 115 7.76 -5.87 17.27
C ALA A 115 6.27 -5.93 16.86
N ARG A 116 5.62 -4.78 16.63
CA ARG A 116 4.21 -4.72 16.25
C ARG A 116 3.99 -4.82 14.75
N TRP A 117 5.00 -4.53 13.92
CA TRP A 117 5.00 -4.75 12.47
C TRP A 117 6.44 -4.95 11.97
N TYR A 118 6.55 -5.61 10.81
CA TYR A 118 7.81 -5.80 10.09
C TYR A 118 7.61 -5.52 8.61
N GLY A 119 8.64 -5.01 7.95
CA GLY A 119 8.69 -4.80 6.52
C GLY A 119 8.76 -6.11 5.75
N THR A 120 8.00 -6.18 4.67
CA THR A 120 8.00 -7.29 3.72
C THR A 120 8.64 -6.89 2.41
N PHE A 121 8.31 -5.69 1.91
CA PHE A 121 8.76 -5.17 0.62
C PHE A 121 9.30 -3.77 0.70
N LEU A 122 10.22 -3.47 -0.22
CA LEU A 122 10.66 -2.12 -0.54
C LEU A 122 9.94 -1.66 -1.80
N THR A 123 9.28 -0.53 -1.72
CA THR A 123 8.49 0.03 -2.81
C THR A 123 9.03 1.40 -3.19
N PRO A 124 9.98 1.47 -4.16
CA PRO A 124 10.49 2.73 -4.69
C PRO A 124 9.43 3.47 -5.50
N GLU A 125 9.33 4.78 -5.27
CA GLU A 125 8.38 5.63 -5.97
C GLU A 125 9.02 6.29 -7.19
N VAL A 126 8.29 6.37 -8.29
CA VAL A 126 8.81 6.79 -9.58
C VAL A 126 7.91 7.79 -10.29
N ILE A 127 8.47 8.47 -11.28
CA ILE A 127 7.70 9.15 -12.32
C ILE A 127 7.43 8.11 -13.40
N ALA A 128 6.17 7.67 -13.53
CA ALA A 128 5.78 6.72 -14.56
C ALA A 128 5.15 7.46 -15.75
N TYR A 129 5.29 6.87 -16.93
CA TYR A 129 4.83 7.49 -18.17
C TYR A 129 4.38 6.48 -19.21
N ASN A 130 3.59 6.94 -20.18
CA ASN A 130 3.19 6.17 -21.33
C ASN A 130 4.27 6.26 -22.43
N THR A 131 4.87 5.13 -22.80
CA THR A 131 5.97 5.03 -23.77
C THR A 131 5.54 5.21 -25.23
N GLU A 132 4.24 5.15 -25.53
CA GLU A 132 3.71 5.44 -26.88
C GLU A 132 3.49 6.94 -27.08
N VAL A 133 3.48 7.74 -26.01
CA VAL A 133 3.21 9.18 -26.05
C VAL A 133 4.47 9.99 -25.76
N LEU A 134 5.35 9.50 -24.88
CA LEU A 134 6.55 10.20 -24.45
C LEU A 134 7.77 9.32 -24.69
N ASP A 135 8.76 9.88 -25.37
CA ASP A 135 10.11 9.30 -25.40
C ASP A 135 10.78 9.43 -24.03
N ALA A 136 11.60 8.45 -23.67
CA ALA A 136 12.29 8.44 -22.37
C ALA A 136 13.15 9.71 -22.13
N ALA A 137 13.70 10.31 -23.19
CA ALA A 137 14.47 11.54 -23.11
C ALA A 137 13.64 12.78 -22.73
N ASP A 138 12.35 12.76 -23.01
CA ASP A 138 11.43 13.88 -22.76
C ASP A 138 10.73 13.82 -21.41
N VAL A 139 10.81 12.66 -20.72
CA VAL A 139 10.20 12.47 -19.39
C VAL A 139 10.91 13.36 -18.36
N PRO A 140 10.17 14.01 -17.44
CA PRO A 140 10.78 14.77 -16.34
C PRO A 140 11.86 13.99 -15.62
N SER A 141 13.07 14.53 -15.50
CA SER A 141 14.20 13.85 -14.88
C SER A 141 14.14 13.85 -13.34
N ASP A 142 13.33 14.74 -12.76
CA ASP A 142 13.20 14.90 -11.31
C ASP A 142 11.81 15.40 -10.93
N TRP A 143 11.49 15.33 -9.64
CA TRP A 143 10.22 15.77 -9.07
C TRP A 143 9.87 17.21 -9.44
N ASP A 144 10.84 18.14 -9.34
CA ASP A 144 10.59 19.55 -9.62
C ASP A 144 10.38 19.83 -11.11
N ALA A 145 10.92 18.99 -11.99
CA ALA A 145 10.69 19.08 -13.43
C ALA A 145 9.22 18.82 -13.83
N LEU A 146 8.44 18.12 -12.96
CA LEU A 146 7.00 17.92 -13.12
C LEU A 146 6.20 19.22 -13.01
N LEU A 147 6.77 20.28 -12.39
CA LEU A 147 6.10 21.55 -12.17
C LEU A 147 6.15 22.49 -13.39
N GLY A 148 6.88 22.10 -14.44
CA GLY A 148 7.00 22.89 -15.66
C GLY A 148 5.68 23.08 -16.40
N GLU A 149 5.46 24.26 -16.98
CA GLU A 149 4.22 24.60 -17.71
C GLU A 149 3.91 23.66 -18.88
N ARG A 150 4.93 23.06 -19.49
CA ARG A 150 4.77 22.05 -20.56
C ARG A 150 3.93 20.84 -20.11
N TRP A 151 3.81 20.60 -18.82
CA TRP A 151 3.08 19.48 -18.24
C TRP A 151 1.65 19.83 -17.82
N ARG A 152 1.15 21.02 -18.20
CA ARG A 152 -0.21 21.45 -17.85
C ARG A 152 -1.25 20.41 -18.30
N GLY A 153 -1.95 19.82 -17.31
CA GLY A 153 -2.95 18.78 -17.55
C GLY A 153 -2.39 17.43 -18.03
N ALA A 154 -1.07 17.20 -17.93
CA ALA A 154 -0.43 15.97 -18.39
C ALA A 154 -0.39 14.85 -17.34
N LEU A 155 -0.73 15.13 -16.08
CA LEU A 155 -0.68 14.14 -15.02
C LEU A 155 -2.07 13.59 -14.68
N VAL A 156 -2.12 12.27 -14.46
CA VAL A 156 -3.19 11.62 -13.69
C VAL A 156 -2.59 11.10 -12.39
N ILE A 157 -3.19 11.41 -11.25
CA ILE A 157 -2.65 11.04 -9.93
C ILE A 157 -3.71 10.23 -9.17
N ARG A 158 -3.32 9.17 -8.50
CA ARG A 158 -4.20 8.44 -7.58
C ARG A 158 -4.55 9.34 -6.39
N SER A 159 -5.82 9.37 -5.97
CA SER A 159 -6.22 10.19 -4.83
C SER A 159 -5.46 9.77 -3.54
N PRO A 160 -4.74 10.70 -2.89
CA PRO A 160 -4.02 10.39 -1.64
C PRO A 160 -4.96 10.16 -0.45
N LEU A 161 -6.26 10.44 -0.59
CA LEU A 161 -7.25 10.18 0.47
C LEU A 161 -7.53 8.69 0.63
N ALA A 162 -7.44 7.92 -0.47
CA ALA A 162 -7.70 6.47 -0.48
C ALA A 162 -6.42 5.62 -0.65
N SER A 163 -5.30 6.23 -1.08
CA SER A 163 -4.05 5.54 -1.36
C SER A 163 -2.98 5.88 -0.33
N GLY A 164 -2.55 4.87 0.43
CA GLY A 164 -1.40 4.99 1.33
C GLY A 164 -0.11 5.32 0.60
N THR A 165 0.14 4.69 -0.55
CA THR A 165 1.27 4.98 -1.45
C THR A 165 1.29 6.45 -1.86
N MET A 166 0.19 6.96 -2.42
CA MET A 166 0.15 8.36 -2.85
C MET A 166 0.26 9.34 -1.68
N ARG A 167 -0.30 8.98 -0.52
CA ARG A 167 -0.13 9.75 0.72
C ARG A 167 1.33 9.81 1.13
N ALA A 168 2.05 8.69 1.03
CA ALA A 168 3.48 8.65 1.32
C ALA A 168 4.29 9.47 0.31
N ILE A 169 3.98 9.41 -0.99
CA ILE A 169 4.61 10.25 -2.02
C ILE A 169 4.39 11.73 -1.71
N PHE A 170 3.15 12.17 -1.49
CA PHE A 170 2.84 13.57 -1.21
C PHE A 170 3.52 14.05 0.07
N GLY A 171 3.50 13.22 1.12
CA GLY A 171 4.19 13.52 2.37
C GLY A 171 5.71 13.64 2.20
N ALA A 172 6.32 12.75 1.42
CA ALA A 172 7.73 12.82 1.08
C ALA A 172 8.08 14.09 0.31
N LEU A 173 7.23 14.49 -0.65
CA LEU A 173 7.42 15.72 -1.42
C LEU A 173 7.25 16.98 -0.56
N ILE A 174 6.40 16.96 0.47
CA ILE A 174 6.31 18.01 1.50
C ILE A 174 7.61 18.02 2.33
N LEU A 175 8.05 16.87 2.84
CA LEU A 175 9.25 16.77 3.69
C LEU A 175 10.54 17.15 3.00
N ARG A 176 10.62 17.07 1.66
CA ARG A 176 11.76 17.56 0.87
C ARG A 176 11.89 19.08 0.91
N GLN A 177 10.81 19.81 1.21
CA GLN A 177 10.82 21.27 1.16
C GLN A 177 11.32 21.86 2.50
N PRO A 178 11.81 23.11 2.51
CA PRO A 178 12.27 23.77 3.73
C PRO A 178 11.20 23.91 4.82
N SER A 179 9.92 23.91 4.44
CA SER A 179 8.78 23.98 5.35
C SER A 179 7.56 23.28 4.76
N VAL A 180 6.58 22.96 5.62
CA VAL A 180 5.29 22.38 5.19
C VAL A 180 4.55 23.33 4.25
N ASP A 181 4.62 24.64 4.47
CA ASP A 181 3.98 25.64 3.62
C ASP A 181 4.62 25.65 2.20
N GLU A 182 5.93 25.51 2.10
CA GLU A 182 6.59 25.33 0.79
C GLU A 182 6.17 24.01 0.14
N GLY A 183 5.99 22.94 0.94
CA GLY A 183 5.45 21.69 0.48
C GLY A 183 4.03 21.83 -0.11
N TYR A 184 3.18 22.57 0.54
CA TYR A 184 1.83 22.87 0.02
C TYR A 184 1.87 23.70 -1.27
N ARG A 185 2.77 24.67 -1.37
CA ARG A 185 2.98 25.42 -2.61
C ARG A 185 3.49 24.52 -3.74
N TRP A 186 4.38 23.58 -3.42
CA TRP A 186 4.86 22.58 -4.36
C TRP A 186 3.69 21.70 -4.88
N LEU A 187 2.87 21.18 -3.98
CA LEU A 187 1.68 20.38 -4.35
C LEU A 187 0.65 21.20 -5.13
N ALA A 188 0.50 22.49 -4.82
CA ALA A 188 -0.39 23.38 -5.57
C ALA A 188 0.11 23.61 -7.03
N ARG A 189 1.42 23.69 -7.24
CA ARG A 189 2.00 23.74 -8.59
C ARG A 189 1.79 22.40 -9.31
N LEU A 190 1.95 21.28 -8.63
CA LEU A 190 1.66 19.95 -9.19
C LEU A 190 0.18 19.83 -9.58
N ASP A 191 -0.72 20.36 -8.76
CA ASP A 191 -2.18 20.37 -9.04
C ASP A 191 -2.52 21.09 -10.34
N LEU A 192 -1.80 22.17 -10.68
CA LEU A 192 -1.96 22.85 -11.98
C LEU A 192 -1.68 21.94 -13.18
N ASN A 193 -0.78 20.98 -13.02
CA ASN A 193 -0.37 20.05 -14.06
C ASN A 193 -1.16 18.73 -14.02
N THR A 194 -1.99 18.54 -12.98
CA THR A 194 -2.81 17.35 -12.78
C THR A 194 -4.16 17.51 -13.48
N ALA A 195 -4.43 16.67 -14.48
CA ALA A 195 -5.71 16.65 -15.19
C ALA A 195 -6.83 16.06 -14.33
N SER A 196 -6.50 15.07 -13.51
CA SER A 196 -7.50 14.38 -12.68
C SER A 196 -6.88 13.54 -11.59
N TYR A 197 -7.68 13.28 -10.55
CA TYR A 197 -7.36 12.36 -9.46
C TYR A 197 -8.18 11.08 -9.63
N ALA A 198 -7.50 9.94 -9.82
CA ALA A 198 -8.14 8.64 -10.00
C ALA A 198 -8.63 8.07 -8.67
N ALA A 199 -9.84 7.50 -8.66
CA ALA A 199 -10.45 6.93 -7.46
C ALA A 199 -9.84 5.57 -7.06
N ASP A 200 -9.33 4.80 -8.01
CA ASP A 200 -8.72 3.49 -7.83
C ASP A 200 -7.53 3.28 -8.79
N PRO A 201 -6.67 2.25 -8.57
CA PRO A 201 -5.52 1.99 -9.44
C PRO A 201 -5.91 1.67 -10.88
N THR A 202 -7.02 0.97 -11.10
CA THR A 202 -7.48 0.59 -12.45
C THR A 202 -7.77 1.83 -13.29
N GLN A 203 -8.45 2.83 -12.71
CA GLN A 203 -8.69 4.10 -13.40
C GLN A 203 -7.39 4.84 -13.73
N LEU A 204 -6.40 4.79 -12.82
CA LEU A 204 -5.07 5.36 -13.05
C LEU A 204 -4.43 4.72 -14.28
N TYR A 205 -4.34 3.39 -14.29
CA TYR A 205 -3.69 2.64 -15.37
C TYR A 205 -4.39 2.83 -16.72
N VAL A 206 -5.71 2.77 -16.75
CA VAL A 206 -6.48 2.97 -17.98
C VAL A 206 -6.25 4.38 -18.55
N ARG A 207 -6.21 5.42 -17.72
CA ARG A 207 -5.98 6.81 -18.20
C ARG A 207 -4.56 7.01 -18.69
N LEU A 208 -3.58 6.45 -17.96
CA LEU A 208 -2.17 6.48 -18.36
C LEU A 208 -1.97 5.73 -19.68
N ALA A 209 -2.53 4.51 -19.81
CA ALA A 209 -2.42 3.68 -21.01
C ALA A 209 -3.06 4.33 -22.25
N ARG A 210 -4.15 5.04 -22.07
CA ARG A 210 -4.80 5.78 -23.18
C ARG A 210 -4.06 7.06 -23.61
N GLY A 211 -2.99 7.43 -22.94
CA GLY A 211 -2.18 8.60 -23.24
C GLY A 211 -2.89 9.95 -23.04
N GLN A 212 -4.10 9.96 -22.45
CA GLN A 212 -4.83 11.21 -22.15
C GLN A 212 -4.10 12.07 -21.11
N SER A 213 -3.42 11.41 -20.18
CA SER A 213 -2.52 12.01 -19.21
C SER A 213 -1.30 11.11 -19.16
N PRO A 214 -0.24 11.43 -19.93
CA PRO A 214 0.87 10.51 -20.18
C PRO A 214 1.85 10.36 -19.02
N LEU A 215 1.62 11.04 -17.90
CA LEU A 215 2.46 11.02 -16.70
C LEU A 215 1.66 10.68 -15.45
N THR A 216 2.32 10.00 -14.52
CA THR A 216 1.82 9.79 -13.15
C THR A 216 2.99 9.66 -12.17
N LEU A 217 2.67 9.76 -10.87
CA LEU A 217 3.52 9.35 -9.76
C LEU A 217 3.00 8.02 -9.25
N TRP A 218 3.85 7.00 -9.17
CA TRP A 218 3.44 5.68 -8.72
C TRP A 218 4.63 4.85 -8.26
N ASN A 219 4.35 3.65 -7.75
CA ASN A 219 5.39 2.73 -7.33
C ASN A 219 5.97 1.94 -8.51
N MET A 220 7.27 1.69 -8.46
CA MET A 220 8.00 0.98 -9.51
C MET A 220 7.55 -0.47 -9.70
N PRO A 221 7.33 -1.29 -8.64
CA PRO A 221 6.87 -2.67 -8.79
C PRO A 221 5.57 -2.82 -9.58
N ASP A 222 4.57 -1.99 -9.30
CA ASP A 222 3.30 -2.04 -10.03
C ASP A 222 3.47 -1.61 -11.50
N ILE A 223 4.35 -0.64 -11.79
CA ILE A 223 4.64 -0.28 -13.19
C ILE A 223 5.28 -1.46 -13.94
N TYR A 224 6.17 -2.21 -13.29
CA TYR A 224 6.71 -3.45 -13.85
C TYR A 224 5.62 -4.49 -14.10
N LEU A 225 4.77 -4.76 -13.10
CA LEU A 225 3.66 -5.69 -13.21
C LEU A 225 2.73 -5.32 -14.37
N GLN A 226 2.30 -4.07 -14.43
CA GLN A 226 1.40 -3.59 -15.48
C GLN A 226 2.02 -3.70 -16.88
N ARG A 227 3.33 -3.47 -17.00
CA ARG A 227 4.06 -3.58 -18.27
C ARG A 227 4.27 -5.02 -18.71
N LEU A 228 4.65 -5.92 -17.80
CA LEU A 228 5.08 -7.28 -18.15
C LEU A 228 3.90 -8.25 -18.21
N GLU A 229 2.93 -8.13 -17.28
CA GLU A 229 1.81 -9.07 -17.19
C GLU A 229 0.57 -8.58 -17.96
N HIS A 230 0.38 -7.25 -18.06
CA HIS A 230 -0.79 -6.68 -18.70
C HIS A 230 -0.49 -5.91 -20.00
N GLU A 231 0.79 -5.97 -20.45
CA GLU A 231 1.26 -5.38 -21.71
C GLU A 231 0.93 -3.88 -21.87
N TYR A 232 0.75 -3.15 -20.77
CA TYR A 232 0.55 -1.70 -20.84
C TYR A 232 1.84 -0.99 -21.28
N PRO A 233 1.73 0.08 -22.10
CA PRO A 233 2.88 0.82 -22.62
C PRO A 233 3.49 1.74 -21.53
N PHE A 234 3.93 1.15 -20.43
CA PHE A 234 4.44 1.91 -19.29
C PHE A 234 5.97 1.86 -19.21
N GLY A 235 6.54 3.03 -18.98
CA GLY A 235 7.91 3.23 -18.56
C GLY A 235 7.96 3.99 -17.24
N TYR A 236 9.13 4.05 -16.64
CA TYR A 236 9.36 4.85 -15.44
C TYR A 236 10.72 5.53 -15.48
N ARG A 237 10.86 6.56 -14.68
CA ARG A 237 12.11 7.25 -14.38
C ARG A 237 12.28 7.38 -12.87
N LEU A 238 13.43 6.97 -12.38
CA LEU A 238 13.87 7.29 -11.02
C LEU A 238 14.32 8.76 -10.99
N PRO A 239 13.79 9.59 -10.09
CA PRO A 239 14.19 10.98 -9.98
C PRO A 239 15.64 11.16 -9.58
N GLU A 240 16.34 12.10 -10.21
CA GLU A 240 17.78 12.34 -10.01
C GLU A 240 18.13 12.76 -8.58
N SER A 241 17.24 13.51 -7.92
CA SER A 241 17.41 13.94 -6.51
C SER A 241 17.17 12.83 -5.49
N GLY A 242 16.75 11.66 -5.94
CA GLY A 242 16.39 10.51 -5.11
C GLY A 242 14.90 10.26 -5.01
N THR A 243 14.55 9.07 -4.52
CA THR A 243 13.16 8.61 -4.45
C THR A 243 12.76 8.20 -3.04
N PRO A 244 11.50 8.46 -2.63
CA PRO A 244 10.94 7.79 -1.47
C PRO A 244 10.94 6.28 -1.70
N VAL A 245 11.48 5.53 -0.75
CA VAL A 245 11.36 4.08 -0.72
C VAL A 245 10.45 3.72 0.43
N ILE A 246 9.23 3.32 0.09
CA ILE A 246 8.24 2.89 1.08
C ILE A 246 8.61 1.47 1.53
N VAL A 247 8.47 1.20 2.82
CA VAL A 247 8.50 -0.15 3.36
C VAL A 247 7.05 -0.60 3.54
N ASP A 248 6.62 -1.56 2.75
CA ASP A 248 5.33 -2.23 2.97
C ASP A 248 5.49 -3.26 4.07
N GLY A 249 4.53 -3.31 4.99
CA GLY A 249 4.65 -4.11 6.21
C GLY A 249 3.63 -5.23 6.33
N ILE A 250 3.77 -5.98 7.42
CA ILE A 250 2.84 -7.01 7.86
C ILE A 250 2.70 -6.96 9.39
N ALA A 251 1.50 -7.18 9.91
CA ALA A 251 1.21 -7.12 11.34
C ALA A 251 0.01 -7.99 11.74
N LEU A 252 0.03 -8.47 12.98
CA LEU A 252 -1.16 -9.07 13.60
C LEU A 252 -2.07 -7.97 14.15
N VAL A 253 -3.36 -8.07 13.87
CA VAL A 253 -4.37 -7.14 14.39
C VAL A 253 -4.73 -7.55 15.82
N ARG A 254 -4.74 -6.57 16.73
CA ARG A 254 -4.95 -6.80 18.16
C ARG A 254 -6.31 -7.40 18.47
N GLY A 255 -6.29 -8.51 19.23
CA GLY A 255 -7.47 -9.16 19.78
C GLY A 255 -8.36 -9.85 18.76
N ALA A 256 -7.86 -10.06 17.53
CA ALA A 256 -8.59 -10.77 16.48
C ALA A 256 -8.70 -12.28 16.74
N PRO A 257 -9.77 -12.94 16.29
CA PRO A 257 -9.87 -14.41 16.31
C PRO A 257 -8.86 -15.03 15.32
N GLY A 258 -8.44 -16.29 15.57
CA GLY A 258 -7.53 -17.01 14.68
C GLY A 258 -6.08 -16.49 14.68
N ALA A 259 -5.64 -15.84 15.77
CA ALA A 259 -4.30 -15.23 15.85
C ALA A 259 -3.16 -16.26 15.75
N GLU A 260 -3.34 -17.49 16.23
CA GLU A 260 -2.30 -18.52 16.14
C GLU A 260 -2.16 -19.04 14.70
N GLU A 261 -3.27 -19.28 14.02
CA GLU A 261 -3.32 -19.66 12.61
C GLU A 261 -2.83 -18.51 11.71
N ALA A 262 -3.14 -17.27 12.07
CA ALA A 262 -2.63 -16.10 11.37
C ALA A 262 -1.10 -15.98 11.45
N LYS A 263 -0.45 -16.43 12.54
CA LYS A 263 1.02 -16.49 12.64
C LYS A 263 1.61 -17.50 11.66
N LEU A 264 0.93 -18.63 11.42
CA LEU A 264 1.37 -19.62 10.43
C LEU A 264 1.36 -18.99 9.03
N PHE A 265 0.27 -18.31 8.66
CA PHE A 265 0.18 -17.62 7.38
C PHE A 265 1.17 -16.45 7.30
N TYR A 266 1.37 -15.69 8.39
CA TYR A 266 2.38 -14.65 8.48
C TYR A 266 3.78 -15.18 8.12
N GLU A 267 4.24 -16.25 8.80
CA GLU A 267 5.54 -16.87 8.53
C GLU A 267 5.62 -17.44 7.10
N PHE A 268 4.55 -18.03 6.60
CA PHE A 268 4.49 -18.59 5.25
C PHE A 268 4.71 -17.53 4.18
N VAL A 269 3.92 -16.44 4.17
CA VAL A 269 4.00 -15.39 3.15
C VAL A 269 5.26 -14.53 3.24
N THR A 270 5.96 -14.58 4.36
CA THR A 270 7.21 -13.85 4.61
C THR A 270 8.43 -14.74 4.72
N SER A 271 8.28 -16.05 4.43
CA SER A 271 9.40 -16.95 4.31
C SER A 271 10.35 -16.48 3.20
N ARG A 272 11.61 -16.90 3.26
CA ARG A 272 12.60 -16.56 2.21
C ARG A 272 12.12 -17.00 0.83
N ASP A 273 11.66 -18.25 0.72
CA ASP A 273 11.22 -18.82 -0.55
C ASP A 273 9.99 -18.09 -1.09
N ALA A 274 9.03 -17.74 -0.21
CA ALA A 274 7.86 -16.95 -0.58
C ALA A 274 8.26 -15.56 -1.09
N LEU A 275 9.21 -14.87 -0.44
CA LEU A 275 9.65 -13.54 -0.90
C LEU A 275 10.44 -13.60 -2.21
N VAL A 276 11.19 -14.67 -2.46
CA VAL A 276 11.84 -14.91 -3.77
C VAL A 276 10.79 -15.17 -4.85
N ASP A 277 9.79 -16.01 -4.58
CA ASP A 277 8.65 -16.22 -5.49
C ASP A 277 7.89 -14.91 -5.78
N GLN A 278 7.62 -14.11 -4.74
CA GLN A 278 6.98 -12.80 -4.88
C GLN A 278 7.81 -11.81 -5.70
N ALA A 279 9.14 -11.87 -5.59
CA ALA A 279 10.03 -11.06 -6.41
C ALA A 279 9.92 -11.41 -7.89
N HIS A 280 9.86 -12.69 -8.23
CA HIS A 280 9.78 -13.16 -9.62
C HIS A 280 8.38 -13.01 -10.23
N ARG A 281 7.32 -13.35 -9.47
CA ARG A 281 5.96 -13.38 -10.00
C ARG A 281 5.22 -12.05 -9.87
N PHE A 282 5.46 -11.32 -8.79
CA PHE A 282 4.71 -10.10 -8.47
C PHE A 282 5.60 -8.86 -8.41
N HIS A 283 6.86 -8.98 -8.83
CA HIS A 283 7.85 -7.91 -8.88
C HIS A 283 8.05 -7.16 -7.55
N ARG A 284 7.84 -7.85 -6.40
CA ARG A 284 8.00 -7.28 -5.07
C ARG A 284 9.46 -7.34 -4.63
N ILE A 285 10.07 -6.20 -4.31
CA ILE A 285 11.45 -6.12 -3.83
C ILE A 285 11.46 -6.53 -2.35
N PRO A 286 12.11 -7.63 -1.94
CA PRO A 286 12.13 -8.03 -0.54
C PRO A 286 12.78 -7.00 0.36
N ALA A 287 12.21 -6.77 1.57
CA ALA A 287 12.84 -5.95 2.61
C ALA A 287 13.87 -6.74 3.43
N ARG A 288 13.91 -8.08 3.30
CA ARG A 288 14.88 -8.94 3.96
C ARG A 288 16.25 -8.86 3.28
N GLU A 289 17.30 -8.69 4.08
CA GLU A 289 18.69 -8.56 3.62
C GLU A 289 19.43 -9.92 3.53
N ASP A 290 18.81 -11.02 3.99
CA ASP A 290 19.39 -12.36 3.97
C ASP A 290 19.05 -13.16 2.69
N ILE A 291 18.45 -12.52 1.69
CA ILE A 291 18.18 -13.11 0.38
C ILE A 291 19.34 -12.76 -0.56
N PRO A 292 20.09 -13.75 -1.07
CA PRO A 292 21.18 -13.52 -2.02
C PRO A 292 20.71 -12.84 -3.30
N ALA A 293 21.50 -11.92 -3.81
CA ALA A 293 21.17 -11.15 -5.04
C ALA A 293 20.94 -12.05 -6.26
N GLU A 294 21.64 -13.18 -6.35
CA GLU A 294 21.51 -14.17 -7.43
C GLU A 294 20.16 -14.89 -7.44
N GLU A 295 19.39 -14.83 -6.37
CA GLU A 295 18.04 -15.42 -6.30
C GLU A 295 16.94 -14.41 -6.67
N LEU A 296 17.30 -13.15 -6.85
CA LEU A 296 16.36 -12.09 -7.21
C LEU A 296 16.43 -11.78 -8.72
N PRO A 297 15.36 -11.25 -9.32
CA PRO A 297 15.38 -10.73 -10.67
C PRO A 297 16.51 -9.72 -10.88
N GLU A 298 17.26 -9.82 -11.98
CA GLU A 298 18.43 -8.97 -12.29
C GLU A 298 18.10 -7.47 -12.19
N TRP A 299 16.90 -7.04 -12.60
CA TRP A 299 16.51 -5.64 -12.53
C TRP A 299 16.45 -5.10 -11.09
N MET A 300 16.12 -5.94 -10.09
CA MET A 300 16.08 -5.53 -8.68
C MET A 300 17.47 -5.25 -8.13
N THR A 301 18.48 -5.98 -8.62
CA THR A 301 19.87 -5.87 -8.15
C THR A 301 20.67 -4.84 -8.95
N SER A 302 20.22 -4.49 -10.16
CA SER A 302 20.89 -3.52 -11.05
C SER A 302 20.38 -2.08 -10.92
N VAL A 303 19.26 -1.86 -10.22
CA VAL A 303 18.67 -0.52 -10.04
C VAL A 303 19.47 0.29 -9.01
N ASP A 304 20.02 1.44 -9.43
CA ASP A 304 20.65 2.42 -8.51
C ASP A 304 19.55 3.21 -7.77
N LEU A 305 19.09 2.67 -6.65
CA LEU A 305 18.08 3.29 -5.79
C LEU A 305 18.75 4.32 -4.87
N ARG A 306 18.58 5.60 -5.19
CA ARG A 306 18.92 6.71 -4.29
C ARG A 306 17.74 7.00 -3.38
N ALA A 307 17.67 6.29 -2.24
CA ALA A 307 16.61 6.50 -1.28
C ALA A 307 16.72 7.88 -0.62
N LEU A 308 15.60 8.62 -0.56
CA LEU A 308 15.51 9.86 0.20
C LEU A 308 15.52 9.54 1.70
N SER A 309 16.35 10.24 2.46
CA SER A 309 16.30 10.20 3.92
C SER A 309 15.11 11.02 4.39
N LEU A 310 14.05 10.38 4.86
CA LEU A 310 12.78 11.00 5.26
C LEU A 310 12.45 10.68 6.71
N ASP A 311 11.85 11.62 7.41
CA ASP A 311 11.26 11.41 8.74
C ASP A 311 9.88 10.73 8.58
N TRP A 312 9.89 9.39 8.46
CA TRP A 312 8.67 8.58 8.31
C TRP A 312 7.76 8.66 9.54
N ASP A 313 8.33 8.85 10.74
CA ASP A 313 7.55 9.03 11.97
C ASP A 313 6.79 10.37 11.95
N ARG A 314 7.43 11.41 11.45
CA ARG A 314 6.76 12.70 11.24
C ARG A 314 5.66 12.58 10.20
N LEU A 315 5.90 11.89 9.10
CA LEU A 315 4.89 11.63 8.08
C LEU A 315 3.70 10.86 8.66
N ALA A 316 3.95 9.85 9.49
CA ALA A 316 2.90 9.10 10.17
C ALA A 316 2.05 9.99 11.08
N ARG A 317 2.67 10.89 11.84
CA ARG A 317 1.97 11.79 12.78
C ARG A 317 1.23 12.93 12.10
N GLU A 318 1.86 13.61 11.14
CA GLU A 318 1.37 14.86 10.55
C GLU A 318 0.69 14.65 9.20
N GLY A 319 0.98 13.55 8.50
CA GLY A 319 0.47 13.24 7.16
C GLY A 319 -1.05 13.30 7.02
N PRO A 320 -1.86 12.80 7.98
CA PRO A 320 -3.31 12.95 7.92
C PRO A 320 -3.78 14.41 7.80
N ALA A 321 -3.20 15.29 8.60
CA ALA A 321 -3.52 16.73 8.56
C ALA A 321 -3.05 17.39 7.25
N TRP A 322 -1.89 16.95 6.71
CA TRP A 322 -1.40 17.46 5.42
C TRP A 322 -2.32 17.06 4.27
N MET A 323 -2.84 15.84 4.28
CA MET A 323 -3.78 15.37 3.24
C MET A 323 -5.15 16.04 3.36
N GLN A 324 -5.62 16.30 4.58
CA GLN A 324 -6.83 17.08 4.77
C GLN A 324 -6.66 18.51 4.23
N HIS A 325 -5.56 19.19 4.56
CA HIS A 325 -5.26 20.53 4.04
C HIS A 325 -5.19 20.55 2.50
N TRP A 326 -4.50 19.55 1.91
CA TRP A 326 -4.44 19.41 0.48
C TRP A 326 -5.84 19.25 -0.16
N ASP A 327 -6.69 18.41 0.41
CA ASP A 327 -8.04 18.17 -0.09
C ASP A 327 -8.91 19.43 -0.03
N GLU A 328 -8.88 20.10 1.10
CA GLU A 328 -9.74 21.28 1.36
C GLU A 328 -9.26 22.54 0.61
N ARG A 329 -7.94 22.70 0.40
CA ARG A 329 -7.37 23.97 -0.04
C ARG A 329 -6.68 23.91 -1.41
N ILE A 330 -6.15 22.76 -1.82
CA ILE A 330 -5.28 22.64 -2.99
C ILE A 330 -5.94 21.86 -4.12
N ARG A 331 -6.54 20.72 -3.86
CA ARG A 331 -7.11 19.84 -4.88
C ARG A 331 -8.07 20.58 -5.82
N GLY A 332 -7.69 20.71 -7.12
CA GLY A 332 -8.43 21.44 -8.14
C GLY A 332 -8.47 22.95 -7.93
N ARG A 333 -7.65 23.48 -7.01
CA ARG A 333 -7.61 24.93 -6.64
C ARG A 333 -6.17 25.46 -6.58
N GLY A 334 -5.19 24.73 -7.14
CA GLY A 334 -3.78 25.09 -7.04
C GLY A 334 -3.47 26.54 -7.42
N ALA A 335 -4.10 27.06 -8.49
CA ALA A 335 -3.93 28.46 -8.90
C ALA A 335 -4.42 29.46 -7.83
N ALA A 336 -5.59 29.21 -7.26
CA ALA A 336 -6.13 30.09 -6.20
C ALA A 336 -5.27 30.04 -4.93
N TYR A 337 -4.83 28.83 -4.55
CA TYR A 337 -3.95 28.65 -3.40
C TYR A 337 -2.61 29.40 -3.55
N LEU A 338 -1.98 29.32 -4.73
CA LEU A 338 -0.73 30.04 -5.01
C LEU A 338 -0.92 31.57 -4.97
N ALA A 339 -2.05 32.07 -5.51
CA ALA A 339 -2.37 33.49 -5.46
C ALA A 339 -2.57 33.99 -4.01
N GLU A 340 -3.20 33.21 -3.13
CA GLU A 340 -3.42 33.53 -1.72
C GLU A 340 -2.13 33.49 -0.89
N THR A 341 -1.21 32.57 -1.19
CA THR A 341 -0.01 32.30 -0.37
C THR A 341 1.27 32.94 -0.91
N GLY A 342 1.15 33.79 -1.94
CA GLY A 342 2.28 34.53 -2.52
C GLY A 342 3.26 33.64 -3.31
N GLY A 343 2.83 32.47 -3.76
CA GLY A 343 3.59 31.56 -4.62
C GLY A 343 3.41 31.96 -6.07
N SER A 344 4.41 32.63 -6.66
CA SER A 344 4.49 32.87 -8.11
C SER A 344 5.11 31.67 -8.82
#